data_ce7cf8f86285acc6cdfbd7dabfc1fd4d
#
_entry.id   ce7cf8f86285acc6cdfbd7dabfc1fd4d
#
_cell.length_a   1.000
_cell.length_b   1.000
_cell.length_c   1.000
_cell.angle_alpha   90.00
_cell.angle_beta   90.00
_cell.angle_gamma   90.00
#
_symmetry.space_group_name_H-M   'P 1'
#
loop_
_entity.id
_entity.type
_entity.pdbx_description
1 polymer ?
#
loop_
_entity_poly.entity_id
_entity_poly.type
_entity_poly.pdbx_seq_one_letter_code
_entity_poly.pdbx_strand_id
1 'polypeptide(L)'
;IDGGALGTSLSDDGRWLHDNVHLLTSELQGVCEAFKAKQKMPLVRTANEAIIPRVIVLAEAYLAKTEYQFSDKNFASYVEAFQQQTVLKTKELWMLISALKLVLLERIVERGAQAIANPKQSYGVGVCVSSLRDTSQASWKDILEPLILHDHILRKDPAGAYARMDLETRDLYRNKVVEIAEYSDFSEMEVASEALTLARESQQRRERDPRVALRCSHIGYYLLAEGATSLHQRVGYTPPLRERISSFLRRYPDEFYLNSILLITLAMMSVVVLLLMDPQVSPGLTLFAMLALFLPCSQAAVQITNYLVTSLLRPQILPKLDLSEGVPDDCMTLVAVPSLLLDEEQVRRLVDDVEVRFLGNHDRNLHFALLTDLPDSRSEPREGDPLVDLCEELIEELNQKYAGHGMGSFLMLHRHRVYNPREKVWMGWERKRGKLMDLNRLLRNEYDSFPGKIGNLSILPQIRFVITLDSDTDLPRGSAQRMIGAIAHPLNQAIIDPEKNIVVAGYGILQPRVGVSVQSSGRSRLASIYSGETGFDIYTHAISDVYQDLYGEGIFAGKGIYEVDTVRQVLDRRFPRNALLSHDLIEGAYARAGLASDIEVIEDYPSHYSAYNR
;
A
#
# COMPACT_ATOMS: atom_id res chain seq x y z
N ILE A 1 -17.03 -24.35 35.36
CA ILE A 1 -16.39 -24.22 36.72
C ILE A 1 -17.33 -23.35 37.54
N ASP A 2 -18.40 -23.94 38.06
CA ASP A 2 -19.27 -23.31 39.05
C ASP A 2 -18.58 -23.32 40.40
N GLY A 3 -17.94 -22.22 40.77
CA GLY A 3 -17.34 -21.97 42.07
C GLY A 3 -18.37 -21.61 43.13
N GLY A 4 -19.34 -22.49 43.34
CA GLY A 4 -20.31 -22.38 44.43
C GLY A 4 -19.81 -23.07 45.69
N ALA A 5 -19.40 -22.26 46.67
CA ALA A 5 -19.36 -22.59 48.12
C ALA A 5 -18.63 -23.87 48.52
N LEU A 6 -17.31 -23.78 48.68
CA LEU A 6 -16.59 -24.57 49.70
C LEU A 6 -15.32 -23.78 50.05
N GLY A 7 -15.21 -23.35 51.30
CA GLY A 7 -14.06 -22.64 51.89
C GLY A 7 -12.82 -23.52 52.06
N THR A 8 -12.43 -24.26 51.01
CA THR A 8 -11.15 -24.96 50.91
C THR A 8 -10.20 -24.10 50.11
N SER A 9 -9.09 -23.67 50.67
CA SER A 9 -8.03 -22.96 49.96
C SER A 9 -7.66 -23.76 48.71
N LEU A 10 -7.89 -23.16 47.50
CA LEU A 10 -7.45 -23.72 46.24
C LEU A 10 -5.96 -24.08 46.31
N SER A 11 -5.60 -25.23 45.78
CA SER A 11 -4.18 -25.59 45.58
C SER A 11 -3.51 -24.55 44.68
N ASP A 12 -2.18 -24.47 44.70
CA ASP A 12 -1.46 -23.53 43.82
C ASP A 12 -1.81 -23.74 42.35
N ASP A 13 -1.88 -24.98 41.89
CA ASP A 13 -2.33 -25.30 40.51
C ASP A 13 -3.79 -24.89 40.26
N GLY A 14 -4.68 -25.02 41.26
CA GLY A 14 -6.08 -24.56 41.17
C GLY A 14 -6.20 -23.03 41.06
N ARG A 15 -5.33 -22.29 41.77
CA ARG A 15 -5.25 -20.83 41.63
C ARG A 15 -4.79 -20.42 40.21
N TRP A 16 -3.76 -21.07 39.68
CA TRP A 16 -3.30 -20.83 38.30
C TRP A 16 -4.43 -21.00 37.27
N LEU A 17 -5.26 -22.02 37.39
CA LEU A 17 -6.41 -22.24 36.51
C LEU A 17 -7.46 -21.14 36.66
N HIS A 18 -7.83 -20.81 37.90
CA HIS A 18 -8.85 -19.83 38.21
C HIS A 18 -8.46 -18.44 37.71
N ASP A 19 -7.23 -18.00 38.01
CA ASP A 19 -6.77 -16.65 37.70
C ASP A 19 -6.53 -16.42 36.19
N ASN A 20 -6.41 -17.49 35.40
CA ASN A 20 -6.13 -17.43 33.97
C ASN A 20 -7.26 -17.97 33.08
N VAL A 21 -8.47 -18.14 33.61
CA VAL A 21 -9.64 -18.65 32.84
C VAL A 21 -9.86 -17.88 31.53
N HIS A 22 -9.75 -16.55 31.57
CA HIS A 22 -9.94 -15.72 30.39
C HIS A 22 -8.88 -16.01 29.30
N LEU A 23 -7.61 -16.09 29.69
CA LEU A 23 -6.52 -16.47 28.77
C LEU A 23 -6.78 -17.85 28.15
N LEU A 24 -7.09 -18.85 28.98
CA LEU A 24 -7.33 -20.23 28.52
C LEU A 24 -8.50 -20.30 27.52
N THR A 25 -9.60 -19.56 27.80
CA THR A 25 -10.78 -19.56 26.94
C THR A 25 -10.50 -18.87 25.61
N SER A 26 -9.83 -17.70 25.63
CA SER A 26 -9.52 -16.97 24.40
C SER A 26 -8.53 -17.72 23.51
N GLU A 27 -7.51 -18.35 24.10
CA GLU A 27 -6.53 -19.12 23.34
C GLU A 27 -7.13 -20.42 22.77
N LEU A 28 -8.03 -21.08 23.51
CA LEU A 28 -8.77 -22.24 23.01
C LEU A 28 -9.62 -21.87 21.78
N GLN A 29 -10.31 -20.73 21.83
CA GLN A 29 -11.10 -20.25 20.70
C GLN A 29 -10.21 -19.97 19.50
N GLY A 30 -9.09 -19.25 19.66
CA GLY A 30 -8.13 -18.97 18.59
C GLY A 30 -7.56 -20.23 17.95
N VAL A 31 -7.19 -21.24 18.75
CA VAL A 31 -6.71 -22.53 18.26
C VAL A 31 -7.81 -23.27 17.48
N CYS A 32 -9.04 -23.30 17.98
CA CYS A 32 -10.17 -23.92 17.28
C CYS A 32 -10.43 -23.24 15.92
N GLU A 33 -10.36 -21.93 15.82
CA GLU A 33 -10.53 -21.19 14.57
C GLU A 33 -9.39 -21.49 13.58
N ALA A 34 -8.14 -21.52 14.04
CA ALA A 34 -6.96 -21.84 13.23
C ALA A 34 -7.05 -23.24 12.58
N PHE A 35 -7.48 -24.25 13.34
CA PHE A 35 -7.60 -25.62 12.83
C PHE A 35 -8.91 -25.88 12.04
N LYS A 36 -9.95 -25.05 12.18
CA LYS A 36 -11.15 -25.12 11.34
C LYS A 36 -10.89 -24.69 9.90
N ALA A 37 -9.94 -23.78 9.67
CA ALA A 37 -9.53 -23.40 8.33
C ALA A 37 -9.00 -24.65 7.61
N LYS A 38 -9.68 -25.09 6.53
CA LYS A 38 -9.30 -26.28 5.73
C LYS A 38 -7.96 -26.06 5.02
N GLN A 39 -6.86 -26.12 5.75
CA GLN A 39 -5.51 -26.06 5.18
C GLN A 39 -5.03 -27.49 4.88
N LYS A 40 -4.56 -27.75 3.67
CA LYS A 40 -3.90 -29.01 3.32
C LYS A 40 -2.52 -29.03 4.00
N MET A 41 -2.40 -29.71 5.12
CA MET A 41 -1.16 -29.92 5.82
C MET A 41 -0.64 -31.35 5.68
N PRO A 42 0.68 -31.56 5.69
CA PRO A 42 1.25 -32.90 5.79
C PRO A 42 0.78 -33.61 7.06
N LEU A 43 0.31 -34.83 6.88
CA LEU A 43 -0.19 -35.69 7.95
C LEU A 43 0.85 -36.76 8.26
N VAL A 44 0.96 -37.14 9.52
CA VAL A 44 1.79 -38.26 9.97
C VAL A 44 0.95 -39.22 10.80
N ARG A 45 1.31 -40.50 10.72
CA ARG A 45 0.71 -41.53 11.56
C ARG A 45 1.53 -41.64 12.85
N THR A 46 0.88 -41.42 13.97
CA THR A 46 1.49 -41.56 15.30
C THR A 46 1.60 -43.04 15.71
N ALA A 47 2.33 -43.34 16.78
CA ALA A 47 2.46 -44.68 17.33
C ALA A 47 1.11 -45.31 17.73
N ASN A 48 0.11 -44.49 18.04
CA ASN A 48 -1.25 -44.90 18.37
C ASN A 48 -2.16 -45.03 17.15
N GLU A 49 -1.59 -45.11 15.92
CA GLU A 49 -2.29 -45.15 14.62
C GLU A 49 -3.16 -43.94 14.28
N ALA A 50 -3.18 -42.89 15.10
CA ALA A 50 -3.88 -41.65 14.79
C ALA A 50 -3.14 -40.90 13.67
N ILE A 51 -3.93 -40.35 12.72
CA ILE A 51 -3.42 -39.52 11.62
C ILE A 51 -3.64 -38.05 12.01
N ILE A 52 -2.55 -37.33 12.30
CA ILE A 52 -2.59 -35.94 12.75
C ILE A 52 -1.62 -35.08 11.95
N PRO A 53 -1.82 -33.73 11.91
CA PRO A 53 -0.87 -32.81 11.28
C PRO A 53 0.55 -32.93 11.89
N ARG A 54 1.56 -33.00 11.03
CA ARG A 54 2.97 -33.13 11.43
C ARG A 54 3.39 -32.05 12.43
N VAL A 55 2.86 -30.84 12.30
CA VAL A 55 3.15 -29.69 13.17
C VAL A 55 2.76 -29.93 14.63
N ILE A 56 1.71 -30.74 14.91
CA ILE A 56 1.30 -31.07 16.28
C ILE A 56 2.34 -32.00 16.91
N VAL A 57 2.80 -33.02 16.17
CA VAL A 57 3.84 -33.93 16.65
C VAL A 57 5.15 -33.19 16.95
N LEU A 58 5.49 -32.22 16.07
CA LEU A 58 6.69 -31.40 16.24
C LEU A 58 6.60 -30.51 17.49
N ALA A 59 5.44 -29.86 17.69
CA ALA A 59 5.17 -29.05 18.86
C ALA A 59 5.20 -29.86 20.16
N GLU A 60 4.60 -31.06 20.16
CA GLU A 60 4.61 -31.98 21.31
C GLU A 60 6.02 -32.43 21.64
N ALA A 61 6.82 -32.84 20.65
CA ALA A 61 8.19 -33.26 20.84
C ALA A 61 9.09 -32.14 21.40
N TYR A 62 8.93 -30.91 20.92
CA TYR A 62 9.62 -29.74 21.45
C TYR A 62 9.25 -29.48 22.92
N LEU A 63 7.94 -29.39 23.23
CA LEU A 63 7.45 -29.10 24.58
C LEU A 63 7.79 -30.22 25.58
N ALA A 64 7.73 -31.47 25.14
CA ALA A 64 8.16 -32.60 25.97
C ALA A 64 9.66 -32.53 26.32
N LYS A 65 10.51 -32.14 25.37
CA LYS A 65 11.95 -32.00 25.55
C LYS A 65 12.33 -30.85 26.47
N THR A 66 11.51 -29.79 26.50
CA THR A 66 11.74 -28.59 27.32
C THR A 66 10.92 -28.57 28.61
N GLU A 67 10.36 -29.70 29.01
CA GLU A 67 9.50 -29.83 30.21
C GLU A 67 8.31 -28.85 30.18
N TYR A 68 7.78 -28.58 29.00
CA TYR A 68 6.70 -27.63 28.72
C TYR A 68 7.06 -26.16 29.01
N GLN A 69 8.35 -25.82 29.01
CA GLN A 69 8.81 -24.43 29.05
C GLN A 69 9.07 -23.92 27.63
N PHE A 70 8.39 -22.84 27.24
CA PHE A 70 8.61 -22.17 25.95
C PHE A 70 9.76 -21.18 26.08
N SER A 71 10.59 -21.11 25.03
CA SER A 71 11.63 -20.10 24.86
C SER A 71 11.87 -19.89 23.39
N ASP A 72 11.83 -18.62 22.95
CA ASP A 72 11.99 -18.20 21.56
C ASP A 72 13.25 -18.78 20.91
N LYS A 73 14.40 -18.63 21.57
CA LYS A 73 15.71 -19.12 21.08
C LYS A 73 15.75 -20.64 20.96
N ASN A 74 15.26 -21.36 21.98
CA ASN A 74 15.26 -22.81 21.97
C ASN A 74 14.31 -23.35 20.90
N PHE A 75 13.17 -22.71 20.72
CA PHE A 75 12.21 -23.08 19.69
C PHE A 75 12.76 -22.86 18.29
N ALA A 76 13.34 -21.68 18.01
CA ALA A 76 13.96 -21.38 16.73
C ALA A 76 15.07 -22.42 16.38
N SER A 77 15.98 -22.68 17.32
CA SER A 77 17.05 -23.68 17.12
C SER A 77 16.53 -25.11 16.93
N TYR A 78 15.43 -25.46 17.61
CA TYR A 78 14.80 -26.76 17.44
C TYR A 78 14.19 -26.94 16.05
N VAL A 79 13.46 -25.93 15.56
CA VAL A 79 12.86 -25.94 14.23
C VAL A 79 13.95 -25.92 13.15
N GLU A 80 15.00 -25.12 13.32
CA GLU A 80 16.14 -25.07 12.40
C GLU A 80 16.81 -26.45 12.29
N ALA A 81 17.10 -27.11 13.41
CA ALA A 81 17.67 -28.46 13.41
C ALA A 81 16.76 -29.50 12.74
N PHE A 82 15.44 -29.39 12.93
CA PHE A 82 14.47 -30.24 12.24
C PHE A 82 14.50 -30.00 10.72
N GLN A 83 14.58 -28.75 10.29
CA GLN A 83 14.59 -28.38 8.87
C GLN A 83 15.86 -28.84 8.13
N GLN A 84 16.95 -29.15 8.82
CA GLN A 84 18.14 -29.79 8.21
C GLN A 84 17.83 -31.19 7.66
N GLN A 85 16.81 -31.87 8.18
CA GLN A 85 16.39 -33.18 7.71
C GLN A 85 15.13 -33.13 6.84
N THR A 86 14.18 -32.31 7.24
CA THR A 86 12.87 -32.23 6.58
C THR A 86 12.37 -30.78 6.53
N VAL A 87 12.30 -30.23 5.36
CA VAL A 87 11.84 -28.85 5.14
C VAL A 87 10.35 -28.71 5.53
N LEU A 88 10.07 -27.69 6.33
CA LEU A 88 8.70 -27.27 6.65
C LEU A 88 8.21 -26.27 5.60
N LYS A 89 6.97 -26.44 5.16
CA LYS A 89 6.30 -25.45 4.33
C LYS A 89 6.02 -24.19 5.15
N THR A 90 5.98 -23.05 4.51
CA THR A 90 5.67 -21.77 5.20
C THR A 90 4.36 -21.84 5.98
N LYS A 91 3.33 -22.46 5.43
CA LYS A 91 2.05 -22.69 6.15
C LYS A 91 2.23 -23.52 7.43
N GLU A 92 3.13 -24.50 7.40
CA GLU A 92 3.43 -25.31 8.59
C GLU A 92 4.14 -24.51 9.68
N LEU A 93 5.10 -23.65 9.30
CA LEU A 93 5.78 -22.76 10.25
C LEU A 93 4.80 -21.87 11.00
N TRP A 94 3.84 -21.25 10.31
CA TRP A 94 2.81 -20.45 10.98
C TRP A 94 1.84 -21.27 11.82
N MET A 95 1.52 -22.49 11.39
CA MET A 95 0.65 -23.38 12.17
C MET A 95 1.31 -23.97 13.43
N LEU A 96 2.65 -23.94 13.53
CA LEU A 96 3.35 -24.33 14.75
C LEU A 96 2.91 -23.50 15.96
N ILE A 97 2.57 -22.23 15.77
CA ILE A 97 2.05 -21.36 16.83
C ILE A 97 0.79 -21.96 17.45
N SER A 98 -0.19 -22.29 16.61
CA SER A 98 -1.45 -22.89 17.07
C SER A 98 -1.26 -24.31 17.58
N ALA A 99 -0.29 -25.05 17.04
CA ALA A 99 0.05 -26.39 17.51
C ALA A 99 0.69 -26.36 18.92
N LEU A 100 1.61 -25.42 19.18
CA LEU A 100 2.18 -25.22 20.53
C LEU A 100 1.11 -24.87 21.56
N LYS A 101 0.22 -23.94 21.21
CA LYS A 101 -0.91 -23.55 22.06
C LYS A 101 -1.86 -24.71 22.32
N LEU A 102 -2.17 -25.53 21.30
CA LEU A 102 -3.00 -26.71 21.43
C LEU A 102 -2.40 -27.71 22.43
N VAL A 103 -1.13 -28.08 22.26
CA VAL A 103 -0.45 -29.03 23.11
C VAL A 103 -0.35 -28.52 24.55
N LEU A 104 -0.08 -27.22 24.75
CA LEU A 104 -0.06 -26.63 26.09
C LEU A 104 -1.45 -26.66 26.73
N LEU A 105 -2.52 -26.34 25.99
CA LEU A 105 -3.90 -26.40 26.48
C LEU A 105 -4.30 -27.84 26.87
N GLU A 106 -3.99 -28.84 26.04
CA GLU A 106 -4.23 -30.24 26.34
C GLU A 106 -3.52 -30.65 27.63
N ARG A 107 -2.25 -30.25 27.79
CA ARG A 107 -1.47 -30.55 29.00
C ARG A 107 -2.00 -29.82 30.25
N ILE A 108 -2.48 -28.58 30.08
CA ILE A 108 -3.14 -27.83 31.18
C ILE A 108 -4.41 -28.55 31.66
N VAL A 109 -5.23 -29.03 30.70
CA VAL A 109 -6.45 -29.79 31.04
C VAL A 109 -6.11 -31.08 31.76
N GLU A 110 -5.13 -31.87 31.28
CA GLU A 110 -4.70 -33.11 31.89
C GLU A 110 -4.15 -32.91 33.31
N ARG A 111 -3.18 -32.00 33.47
CA ARG A 111 -2.58 -31.68 34.78
C ARG A 111 -3.58 -31.00 35.73
N GLY A 112 -4.45 -30.18 35.22
CA GLY A 112 -5.52 -29.53 35.97
C GLY A 112 -6.53 -30.53 36.53
N ALA A 113 -6.92 -31.53 35.73
CA ALA A 113 -7.78 -32.62 36.19
C ALA A 113 -7.10 -33.43 37.34
N GLN A 114 -5.80 -33.72 37.22
CA GLN A 114 -5.03 -34.39 38.28
C GLN A 114 -4.92 -33.52 39.54
N ALA A 115 -4.69 -32.22 39.42
CA ALA A 115 -4.61 -31.27 40.53
C ALA A 115 -5.95 -31.12 41.29
N ILE A 116 -7.07 -31.19 40.57
CA ILE A 116 -8.41 -31.18 41.18
C ILE A 116 -8.67 -32.50 41.93
N ALA A 117 -8.24 -33.63 41.37
CA ALA A 117 -8.41 -34.93 41.99
C ALA A 117 -7.52 -35.09 43.27
N ASN A 118 -6.30 -34.55 43.27
CA ASN A 118 -5.34 -34.63 44.36
C ASN A 118 -4.76 -33.25 44.73
N PRO A 119 -5.48 -32.39 45.48
CA PRO A 119 -5.08 -31.00 45.73
C PRO A 119 -3.79 -30.81 46.53
N LYS A 120 -3.26 -31.87 47.15
CA LYS A 120 -2.03 -31.83 47.98
C LYS A 120 -0.73 -31.97 47.17
N GLN A 121 -0.82 -32.37 45.90
CA GLN A 121 0.30 -32.55 45.00
C GLN A 121 0.31 -31.48 43.93
N SER A 122 1.49 -30.89 43.66
CA SER A 122 1.65 -29.98 42.52
C SER A 122 1.94 -30.78 41.25
N TYR A 123 1.24 -30.47 40.18
CA TYR A 123 1.37 -31.08 38.85
C TYR A 123 2.03 -30.13 37.84
N GLY A 124 2.40 -28.90 38.27
CA GLY A 124 3.11 -27.95 37.44
C GLY A 124 2.22 -27.30 36.38
N VAL A 125 0.95 -27.07 36.70
CA VAL A 125 0.00 -26.32 35.83
C VAL A 125 0.53 -24.92 35.52
N GLY A 126 1.12 -24.24 36.52
CA GLY A 126 1.68 -22.91 36.39
C GLY A 126 2.74 -22.78 35.28
N VAL A 127 3.58 -23.82 35.09
CA VAL A 127 4.58 -23.83 34.00
C VAL A 127 3.92 -23.83 32.65
N CYS A 128 2.89 -24.66 32.44
CA CYS A 128 2.16 -24.70 31.17
C CYS A 128 1.39 -23.41 30.89
N VAL A 129 0.78 -22.78 31.90
CA VAL A 129 0.07 -21.51 31.79
C VAL A 129 1.03 -20.36 31.47
N SER A 130 2.20 -20.31 32.13
CA SER A 130 3.24 -19.34 31.83
C SER A 130 3.72 -19.49 30.40
N SER A 131 4.06 -20.71 29.97
CA SER A 131 4.48 -20.98 28.59
C SER A 131 3.39 -20.64 27.55
N LEU A 132 2.11 -20.85 27.87
CA LEU A 132 1.01 -20.43 27.00
C LEU A 132 0.96 -18.90 26.86
N ARG A 133 1.17 -18.18 27.96
CA ARG A 133 1.25 -16.71 27.95
C ARG A 133 2.46 -16.24 27.14
N ASP A 134 3.64 -16.80 27.36
CA ASP A 134 4.86 -16.46 26.65
C ASP A 134 4.69 -16.72 25.14
N THR A 135 4.10 -17.87 24.76
CA THR A 135 3.76 -18.20 23.37
C THR A 135 2.79 -17.19 22.76
N SER A 136 1.86 -16.63 23.55
CA SER A 136 0.87 -15.66 23.05
C SER A 136 1.44 -14.24 22.91
N GLN A 137 2.47 -13.91 23.69
CA GLN A 137 3.14 -12.61 23.69
C GLN A 137 4.41 -12.58 22.81
N ALA A 138 4.88 -13.73 22.34
CA ALA A 138 6.10 -13.85 21.55
C ALA A 138 6.00 -13.09 20.23
N SER A 139 7.11 -12.48 19.81
CA SER A 139 7.25 -11.82 18.50
C SER A 139 7.45 -12.87 17.40
N TRP A 140 6.38 -13.58 17.05
CA TRP A 140 6.43 -14.72 16.12
C TRP A 140 7.03 -14.39 14.77
N LYS A 141 6.89 -13.14 14.32
CA LYS A 141 7.49 -12.69 13.09
C LYS A 141 9.01 -12.79 13.15
N ASP A 142 9.61 -12.28 14.21
CA ASP A 142 11.07 -12.29 14.39
C ASP A 142 11.62 -13.71 14.59
N ILE A 143 10.81 -14.60 15.17
CA ILE A 143 11.19 -16.01 15.40
C ILE A 143 11.12 -16.81 14.10
N LEU A 144 10.04 -16.65 13.32
CA LEU A 144 9.75 -17.50 12.14
C LEU A 144 10.40 -16.99 10.86
N GLU A 145 10.60 -15.68 10.70
CA GLU A 145 11.16 -15.12 9.48
C GLU A 145 12.53 -15.72 9.10
N PRO A 146 13.49 -15.90 10.05
CA PRO A 146 14.77 -16.55 9.73
C PRO A 146 14.64 -18.03 9.36
N LEU A 147 13.53 -18.67 9.72
CA LEU A 147 13.29 -20.10 9.48
C LEU A 147 12.63 -20.37 8.10
N ILE A 148 12.23 -19.32 7.37
CA ILE A 148 11.69 -19.44 6.02
C ILE A 148 12.82 -19.67 5.02
N LEU A 149 13.06 -20.92 4.65
CA LEU A 149 14.24 -21.29 3.85
C LEU A 149 14.27 -20.69 2.45
N HIS A 150 13.13 -20.58 1.77
CA HIS A 150 13.09 -19.96 0.44
C HIS A 150 13.35 -18.45 0.48
N ASP A 151 13.17 -17.76 1.64
CA ASP A 151 13.55 -16.36 1.81
C ASP A 151 15.07 -16.15 1.60
N HIS A 152 15.90 -17.09 2.06
CA HIS A 152 17.33 -17.04 1.84
C HIS A 152 17.73 -17.10 0.35
N ILE A 153 16.90 -17.75 -0.49
CA ILE A 153 17.09 -17.77 -1.94
C ILE A 153 16.68 -16.43 -2.53
N LEU A 154 15.51 -15.90 -2.12
CA LEU A 154 15.00 -14.62 -2.58
C LEU A 154 15.93 -13.45 -2.25
N ARG A 155 16.64 -13.50 -1.10
CA ARG A 155 17.66 -12.50 -0.70
C ARG A 155 18.87 -12.46 -1.64
N LYS A 156 19.08 -13.47 -2.50
CA LYS A 156 20.14 -13.49 -3.52
C LYS A 156 19.71 -12.81 -4.82
N ASP A 157 18.62 -12.05 -4.81
CA ASP A 157 18.10 -11.26 -5.92
C ASP A 157 19.21 -10.47 -6.63
N PRO A 158 19.46 -10.67 -7.93
CA PRO A 158 20.52 -9.98 -8.66
C PRO A 158 20.37 -8.46 -8.71
N ALA A 159 19.13 -7.95 -8.67
CA ALA A 159 18.85 -6.52 -8.58
C ALA A 159 19.15 -5.94 -7.18
N GLY A 160 19.35 -6.79 -6.17
CA GLY A 160 19.61 -6.39 -4.79
C GLY A 160 18.42 -5.67 -4.11
N ALA A 161 17.24 -5.71 -4.72
CA ALA A 161 16.06 -5.01 -4.20
C ALA A 161 15.36 -5.78 -3.08
N TYR A 162 15.23 -7.11 -3.22
CA TYR A 162 14.49 -7.93 -2.27
C TYR A 162 14.92 -7.74 -0.80
N ALA A 163 16.22 -7.71 -0.53
CA ALA A 163 16.75 -7.54 0.82
C ALA A 163 16.44 -6.16 1.44
N ARG A 164 16.17 -5.16 0.60
CA ARG A 164 15.86 -3.77 0.99
C ARG A 164 14.36 -3.46 1.00
N MET A 165 13.49 -4.44 0.76
CA MET A 165 12.04 -4.26 0.80
C MET A 165 11.51 -4.18 2.22
N ASP A 166 10.38 -3.52 2.38
CA ASP A 166 9.60 -3.59 3.61
C ASP A 166 9.06 -5.01 3.84
N LEU A 167 8.63 -5.26 5.06
CA LEU A 167 8.19 -6.59 5.48
C LEU A 167 6.93 -7.04 4.71
N GLU A 168 6.00 -6.12 4.46
CA GLU A 168 4.74 -6.40 3.75
C GLU A 168 5.01 -6.83 2.31
N THR A 169 5.94 -6.17 1.64
CA THR A 169 6.38 -6.54 0.29
C THR A 169 7.08 -7.89 0.29
N ARG A 170 7.99 -8.16 1.25
CA ARG A 170 8.62 -9.48 1.35
C ARG A 170 7.61 -10.59 1.57
N ASP A 171 6.61 -10.36 2.41
CA ASP A 171 5.53 -11.32 2.63
C ASP A 171 4.67 -11.54 1.37
N LEU A 172 4.45 -10.49 0.55
CA LEU A 172 3.78 -10.63 -0.75
C LEU A 172 4.55 -11.59 -1.67
N TYR A 173 5.88 -11.47 -1.76
CA TYR A 173 6.73 -12.34 -2.57
C TYR A 173 6.77 -13.77 -2.03
N ARG A 174 6.92 -13.95 -0.71
CA ARG A 174 6.90 -15.25 -0.03
C ARG A 174 5.57 -15.98 -0.28
N ASN A 175 4.47 -15.26 -0.10
CA ASN A 175 3.14 -15.82 -0.33
C ASN A 175 2.93 -16.22 -1.80
N LYS A 176 3.50 -15.47 -2.76
CA LYS A 176 3.41 -15.84 -4.17
C LYS A 176 4.22 -17.10 -4.50
N VAL A 177 5.39 -17.28 -3.90
CA VAL A 177 6.17 -18.52 -4.00
C VAL A 177 5.37 -19.71 -3.45
N VAL A 178 4.75 -19.55 -2.27
CA VAL A 178 3.88 -20.58 -1.66
C VAL A 178 2.70 -20.91 -2.55
N GLU A 179 2.03 -19.90 -3.11
CA GLU A 179 0.89 -20.08 -4.03
C GLU A 179 1.29 -20.86 -5.29
N ILE A 180 2.42 -20.50 -5.92
CA ILE A 180 2.91 -21.20 -7.10
C ILE A 180 3.28 -22.66 -6.76
N ALA A 181 3.96 -22.89 -5.64
CA ALA A 181 4.33 -24.24 -5.19
C ALA A 181 3.10 -25.12 -4.87
N GLU A 182 2.00 -24.54 -4.37
CA GLU A 182 0.78 -25.28 -4.06
C GLU A 182 0.06 -25.83 -5.30
N TYR A 183 0.23 -25.17 -6.45
CA TYR A 183 -0.40 -25.54 -7.72
C TYR A 183 0.61 -25.97 -8.80
N SER A 184 1.79 -26.46 -8.39
CA SER A 184 2.82 -27.07 -9.22
C SER A 184 3.40 -28.31 -8.55
N ASP A 185 4.22 -29.07 -9.27
CA ASP A 185 4.93 -30.24 -8.71
C ASP A 185 6.24 -29.85 -8.01
N PHE A 186 6.53 -28.55 -7.90
CA PHE A 186 7.75 -28.01 -7.32
C PHE A 186 7.52 -27.58 -5.85
N SER A 187 8.53 -27.75 -5.02
CA SER A 187 8.55 -27.21 -3.65
C SER A 187 8.77 -25.69 -3.63
N GLU A 188 8.48 -25.02 -2.51
CA GLU A 188 8.71 -23.59 -2.32
C GLU A 188 10.17 -23.18 -2.61
N MET A 189 11.12 -24.05 -2.23
CA MET A 189 12.56 -23.87 -2.48
C MET A 189 12.90 -23.93 -3.97
N GLU A 190 12.34 -24.89 -4.70
CA GLU A 190 12.56 -25.06 -6.13
C GLU A 190 11.95 -23.93 -6.93
N VAL A 191 10.71 -23.50 -6.59
CA VAL A 191 10.08 -22.32 -7.22
C VAL A 191 10.93 -21.06 -7.04
N ALA A 192 11.41 -20.81 -5.82
CA ALA A 192 12.29 -19.66 -5.55
C ALA A 192 13.62 -19.76 -6.31
N SER A 193 14.19 -20.98 -6.43
CA SER A 193 15.42 -21.23 -7.18
C SER A 193 15.25 -21.01 -8.69
N GLU A 194 14.13 -21.43 -9.27
CA GLU A 194 13.83 -21.20 -10.68
C GLU A 194 13.60 -19.70 -10.97
N ALA A 195 12.89 -19.00 -10.10
CA ALA A 195 12.74 -17.55 -10.22
C ALA A 195 14.09 -16.82 -10.17
N LEU A 196 14.97 -17.23 -9.24
CA LEU A 196 16.34 -16.69 -9.16
C LEU A 196 17.18 -17.02 -10.40
N THR A 197 17.04 -18.22 -10.95
CA THR A 197 17.75 -18.64 -12.16
C THR A 197 17.35 -17.79 -13.35
N LEU A 198 16.03 -17.56 -13.54
CA LEU A 198 15.51 -16.66 -14.58
C LEU A 198 16.03 -15.23 -14.43
N ALA A 199 16.07 -14.70 -13.21
CA ALA A 199 16.61 -13.37 -12.94
C ALA A 199 18.10 -13.25 -13.29
N ARG A 200 18.90 -14.28 -12.98
CA ARG A 200 20.32 -14.36 -13.35
C ARG A 200 20.54 -14.50 -14.84
N GLU A 201 19.74 -15.32 -15.51
CA GLU A 201 19.80 -15.45 -16.98
C GLU A 201 19.51 -14.11 -17.65
N SER A 202 18.55 -13.34 -17.14
CA SER A 202 18.23 -12.01 -17.64
C SER A 202 19.36 -11.01 -17.39
N GLN A 203 19.99 -11.04 -16.22
CA GLN A 203 21.13 -10.18 -15.91
C GLN A 203 22.29 -10.37 -16.90
N GLN A 204 22.46 -11.57 -17.47
CA GLN A 204 23.49 -11.86 -18.47
C GLN A 204 23.13 -11.32 -19.86
N ARG A 205 21.86 -11.00 -20.11
CA ARG A 205 21.44 -10.37 -21.37
C ARG A 205 21.78 -8.89 -21.32
N ARG A 206 22.41 -8.37 -22.37
CA ARG A 206 22.73 -6.94 -22.51
C ARG A 206 21.49 -6.18 -22.99
N GLU A 207 20.61 -5.84 -22.06
CA GLU A 207 19.52 -4.92 -22.36
C GLU A 207 20.06 -3.50 -22.56
N ARG A 208 19.49 -2.76 -23.52
CA ARG A 208 19.92 -1.39 -23.85
C ARG A 208 19.48 -0.37 -22.83
N ASP A 209 18.28 -0.54 -22.30
CA ASP A 209 17.71 0.34 -21.29
C ASP A 209 18.07 -0.18 -19.88
N PRO A 210 18.78 0.61 -19.06
CA PRO A 210 19.16 0.22 -17.69
C PRO A 210 17.96 -0.12 -16.80
N ARG A 211 16.81 0.54 -17.00
CA ARG A 211 15.59 0.29 -16.22
C ARG A 211 14.97 -1.05 -16.57
N VAL A 212 14.94 -1.39 -17.85
CA VAL A 212 14.51 -2.71 -18.31
C VAL A 212 15.46 -3.79 -17.78
N ALA A 213 16.78 -3.56 -17.85
CA ALA A 213 17.77 -4.47 -17.30
C ALA A 213 17.57 -4.70 -15.79
N LEU A 214 17.36 -3.63 -15.02
CA LEU A 214 17.11 -3.71 -13.58
C LEU A 214 15.81 -4.46 -13.28
N ARG A 215 14.72 -4.16 -13.99
CA ARG A 215 13.40 -4.80 -13.85
C ARG A 215 13.49 -6.30 -14.13
N CYS A 216 14.09 -6.70 -15.25
CA CYS A 216 14.19 -8.10 -15.65
C CYS A 216 15.19 -8.91 -14.82
N SER A 217 16.20 -8.27 -14.21
CA SER A 217 17.13 -8.92 -13.28
C SER A 217 16.57 -9.06 -11.86
N HIS A 218 15.42 -8.43 -11.58
CA HIS A 218 14.76 -8.54 -10.30
C HIS A 218 13.87 -9.79 -10.24
N ILE A 219 14.01 -10.57 -9.16
CA ILE A 219 13.26 -11.81 -8.96
C ILE A 219 11.73 -11.60 -8.98
N GLY A 220 11.26 -10.44 -8.51
CA GLY A 220 9.85 -10.07 -8.53
C GLY A 220 9.24 -9.94 -9.91
N TYR A 221 10.03 -9.69 -10.94
CA TYR A 221 9.56 -9.68 -12.32
C TYR A 221 8.95 -11.03 -12.71
N TYR A 222 9.53 -12.13 -12.22
CA TYR A 222 9.06 -13.49 -12.48
C TYR A 222 7.99 -13.97 -11.49
N LEU A 223 7.86 -13.33 -10.34
CA LEU A 223 6.84 -13.70 -9.35
C LEU A 223 5.53 -12.90 -9.51
N LEU A 224 5.62 -11.61 -9.80
CA LEU A 224 4.49 -10.67 -9.71
C LEU A 224 4.20 -9.90 -11.01
N ALA A 225 5.11 -9.90 -11.99
CA ALA A 225 5.01 -9.08 -13.19
C ALA A 225 4.99 -9.91 -14.48
N GLU A 226 5.31 -9.31 -15.60
CA GLU A 226 5.18 -9.90 -16.95
C GLU A 226 6.00 -11.20 -17.15
N GLY A 227 7.10 -11.33 -16.43
CA GLY A 227 7.96 -12.53 -16.44
C GLY A 227 7.35 -13.77 -15.79
N ALA A 228 6.23 -13.62 -15.07
CA ALA A 228 5.56 -14.73 -14.36
C ALA A 228 5.18 -15.87 -15.31
N THR A 229 4.82 -15.58 -16.56
CA THR A 229 4.51 -16.60 -17.57
C THR A 229 5.69 -17.55 -17.82
N SER A 230 6.92 -17.03 -17.82
CA SER A 230 8.13 -17.86 -18.01
C SER A 230 8.38 -18.76 -16.81
N LEU A 231 8.17 -18.26 -15.58
CA LEU A 231 8.28 -19.06 -14.37
C LEU A 231 7.19 -20.14 -14.34
N HIS A 232 5.92 -19.78 -14.60
CA HIS A 232 4.81 -20.70 -14.63
C HIS A 232 5.01 -21.86 -15.60
N GLN A 233 5.57 -21.59 -16.79
CA GLN A 233 5.92 -22.64 -17.77
C GLN A 233 7.02 -23.57 -17.26
N ARG A 234 8.06 -23.04 -16.61
CA ARG A 234 9.16 -23.86 -16.08
C ARG A 234 8.73 -24.78 -14.94
N VAL A 235 7.88 -24.28 -14.04
CA VAL A 235 7.44 -25.07 -12.88
C VAL A 235 6.15 -25.86 -13.11
N GLY A 236 5.57 -25.80 -14.32
CA GLY A 236 4.32 -26.51 -14.64
C GLY A 236 3.12 -26.01 -13.83
N TYR A 237 3.06 -24.72 -13.53
CA TYR A 237 2.00 -24.12 -12.72
C TYR A 237 0.63 -24.22 -13.36
N THR A 238 -0.35 -24.74 -12.62
CA THR A 238 -1.74 -24.84 -13.03
C THR A 238 -2.63 -23.94 -12.17
N PRO A 239 -2.97 -22.73 -12.64
CA PRO A 239 -3.69 -21.77 -11.81
C PRO A 239 -5.07 -22.28 -11.40
N PRO A 240 -5.51 -22.01 -10.15
CA PRO A 240 -6.86 -22.32 -9.69
C PRO A 240 -7.91 -21.50 -10.46
N LEU A 241 -9.18 -21.97 -10.45
CA LEU A 241 -10.26 -21.34 -11.22
C LEU A 241 -10.39 -19.82 -10.97
N ARG A 242 -10.27 -19.40 -9.71
CA ARG A 242 -10.34 -17.96 -9.36
C ARG A 242 -9.25 -17.14 -10.05
N GLU A 243 -8.03 -17.66 -10.10
CA GLU A 243 -6.92 -16.98 -10.75
C GLU A 243 -7.05 -16.97 -12.28
N ARG A 244 -7.60 -18.05 -12.86
CA ARG A 244 -7.94 -18.09 -14.31
C ARG A 244 -8.97 -17.02 -14.67
N ILE A 245 -10.01 -16.84 -13.85
CA ILE A 245 -11.01 -15.78 -14.04
C ILE A 245 -10.35 -14.42 -13.92
N SER A 246 -9.59 -14.17 -12.85
CA SER A 246 -8.89 -12.92 -12.62
C SER A 246 -7.92 -12.57 -13.77
N SER A 247 -7.14 -13.55 -14.23
CA SER A 247 -6.22 -13.37 -15.37
C SER A 247 -6.95 -13.10 -16.68
N PHE A 248 -8.10 -13.74 -16.89
CA PHE A 248 -8.96 -13.49 -18.06
C PHE A 248 -9.51 -12.06 -18.03
N LEU A 249 -10.01 -11.58 -16.88
CA LEU A 249 -10.54 -10.23 -16.72
C LEU A 249 -9.46 -9.17 -16.99
N ARG A 250 -8.26 -9.36 -16.44
CA ARG A 250 -7.12 -8.45 -16.66
C ARG A 250 -6.57 -8.49 -18.09
N ARG A 251 -6.75 -9.58 -18.81
CA ARG A 251 -6.33 -9.72 -20.21
C ARG A 251 -7.27 -9.01 -21.18
N TYR A 252 -8.55 -8.94 -20.84
CA TYR A 252 -9.60 -8.33 -21.67
C TYR A 252 -10.42 -7.33 -20.83
N PRO A 253 -9.78 -6.27 -20.29
CA PRO A 253 -10.43 -5.39 -19.33
C PRO A 253 -11.55 -4.56 -19.95
N ASP A 254 -11.33 -3.98 -21.15
CA ASP A 254 -12.32 -3.16 -21.84
C ASP A 254 -13.55 -3.97 -22.24
N GLU A 255 -13.33 -5.15 -22.83
CA GLU A 255 -14.41 -6.03 -23.25
C GLU A 255 -15.26 -6.46 -22.06
N PHE A 256 -14.62 -6.81 -20.94
CA PHE A 256 -15.36 -7.16 -19.73
C PHE A 256 -16.12 -5.96 -19.16
N TYR A 257 -15.48 -4.84 -18.97
CA TYR A 257 -16.06 -3.67 -18.31
C TYR A 257 -17.22 -3.08 -19.11
N LEU A 258 -17.01 -2.79 -20.40
CA LEU A 258 -18.00 -2.18 -21.27
C LEU A 258 -19.18 -3.12 -21.57
N ASN A 259 -18.90 -4.42 -21.86
CA ASN A 259 -19.96 -5.38 -22.12
C ASN A 259 -20.78 -5.68 -20.86
N SER A 260 -20.16 -5.70 -19.67
CA SER A 260 -20.90 -5.85 -18.41
C SER A 260 -21.87 -4.71 -18.18
N ILE A 261 -21.42 -3.47 -18.36
CA ILE A 261 -22.29 -2.28 -18.26
C ILE A 261 -23.42 -2.34 -19.27
N LEU A 262 -23.12 -2.67 -20.53
CA LEU A 262 -24.14 -2.78 -21.58
C LEU A 262 -25.18 -3.87 -21.26
N LEU A 263 -24.73 -5.07 -20.91
CA LEU A 263 -25.61 -6.20 -20.61
C LEU A 263 -26.50 -5.92 -19.38
N ILE A 264 -25.93 -5.38 -18.31
CA ILE A 264 -26.69 -5.04 -17.10
C ILE A 264 -27.68 -3.93 -17.39
N THR A 265 -27.29 -2.89 -18.15
CA THR A 265 -28.21 -1.81 -18.56
C THR A 265 -29.38 -2.36 -19.36
N LEU A 266 -29.10 -3.20 -20.37
CA LEU A 266 -30.15 -3.82 -21.19
C LEU A 266 -31.06 -4.73 -20.37
N ALA A 267 -30.50 -5.51 -19.44
CA ALA A 267 -31.27 -6.36 -18.53
C ALA A 267 -32.20 -5.53 -17.64
N MET A 268 -31.70 -4.47 -17.01
CA MET A 268 -32.51 -3.57 -16.19
C MET A 268 -33.62 -2.90 -17.00
N MET A 269 -33.29 -2.37 -18.19
CA MET A 269 -34.28 -1.77 -19.07
C MET A 269 -35.33 -2.78 -19.53
N SER A 270 -34.94 -4.03 -19.84
CA SER A 270 -35.87 -5.09 -20.22
C SER A 270 -36.86 -5.40 -19.08
N VAL A 271 -36.39 -5.46 -17.83
CA VAL A 271 -37.27 -5.64 -16.66
C VAL A 271 -38.26 -4.47 -16.53
N VAL A 272 -37.79 -3.24 -16.67
CA VAL A 272 -38.67 -2.05 -16.60
C VAL A 272 -39.70 -2.08 -17.73
N VAL A 273 -39.30 -2.41 -18.96
CA VAL A 273 -40.23 -2.54 -20.10
C VAL A 273 -41.27 -3.60 -19.82
N LEU A 274 -40.88 -4.78 -19.33
CA LEU A 274 -41.81 -5.88 -18.99
C LEU A 274 -42.81 -5.46 -17.89
N LEU A 275 -42.37 -4.67 -16.90
CA LEU A 275 -43.23 -4.16 -15.83
C LEU A 275 -44.21 -3.06 -16.31
N LEU A 276 -43.83 -2.30 -17.36
CA LEU A 276 -44.62 -1.21 -17.93
C LEU A 276 -45.45 -1.66 -19.17
N MET A 277 -45.33 -2.91 -19.60
CA MET A 277 -46.11 -3.46 -20.73
C MET A 277 -47.59 -3.58 -20.36
N ASP A 278 -48.31 -2.49 -20.46
CA ASP A 278 -49.78 -2.45 -20.48
C ASP A 278 -50.21 -2.20 -21.95
N PRO A 279 -51.14 -3.00 -22.50
CA PRO A 279 -51.69 -2.80 -23.85
C PRO A 279 -52.31 -1.40 -24.08
N GLN A 280 -52.61 -0.68 -23.00
CA GLN A 280 -53.17 0.70 -23.07
C GLN A 280 -52.09 1.81 -23.19
N VAL A 281 -50.80 1.48 -22.96
CA VAL A 281 -49.71 2.45 -23.06
C VAL A 281 -49.31 2.66 -24.53
N SER A 282 -49.27 3.91 -24.98
CA SER A 282 -48.84 4.21 -26.34
C SER A 282 -47.35 3.87 -26.56
N PRO A 283 -46.96 3.37 -27.75
CA PRO A 283 -45.56 3.05 -28.08
C PRO A 283 -44.61 4.24 -27.89
N GLY A 284 -45.11 5.47 -28.15
CA GLY A 284 -44.35 6.69 -27.95
C GLY A 284 -44.02 6.98 -26.49
N LEU A 285 -44.94 6.70 -25.56
CA LEU A 285 -44.68 6.86 -24.11
C LEU A 285 -43.70 5.81 -23.62
N THR A 286 -43.77 4.57 -24.12
CA THR A 286 -42.80 3.51 -23.80
C THR A 286 -41.39 3.91 -24.28
N LEU A 287 -41.27 4.41 -25.52
CA LEU A 287 -39.97 4.88 -26.03
C LEU A 287 -39.41 6.04 -25.19
N PHE A 288 -40.27 7.01 -24.84
CA PHE A 288 -39.86 8.11 -23.97
C PHE A 288 -39.39 7.62 -22.58
N ALA A 289 -40.12 6.69 -21.98
CA ALA A 289 -39.73 6.08 -20.70
C ALA A 289 -38.40 5.35 -20.80
N MET A 290 -38.16 4.60 -21.87
CA MET A 290 -36.86 3.95 -22.13
C MET A 290 -35.72 4.96 -22.26
N LEU A 291 -35.90 6.05 -22.98
CA LEU A 291 -34.89 7.09 -23.11
C LEU A 291 -34.62 7.79 -21.77
N ALA A 292 -35.68 8.10 -21.02
CA ALA A 292 -35.55 8.75 -19.71
C ALA A 292 -34.87 7.84 -18.66
N LEU A 293 -35.12 6.54 -18.70
CA LEU A 293 -34.55 5.56 -17.77
C LEU A 293 -33.15 5.06 -18.19
N PHE A 294 -32.73 5.30 -19.43
CA PHE A 294 -31.42 4.85 -19.92
C PHE A 294 -30.26 5.38 -19.04
N LEU A 295 -30.26 6.66 -18.73
CA LEU A 295 -29.20 7.27 -17.90
C LEU A 295 -29.16 6.70 -16.47
N PRO A 296 -30.27 6.65 -15.70
CA PRO A 296 -30.21 6.06 -14.35
C PRO A 296 -29.90 4.55 -14.36
N CYS A 297 -30.41 3.79 -15.36
CA CYS A 297 -30.07 2.37 -15.50
C CYS A 297 -28.59 2.15 -15.85
N SER A 298 -28.04 2.95 -16.76
CA SER A 298 -26.61 2.86 -17.08
C SER A 298 -25.71 3.24 -15.89
N GLN A 299 -26.08 4.24 -15.10
CA GLN A 299 -25.37 4.62 -13.90
C GLN A 299 -25.42 3.49 -12.84
N ALA A 300 -26.57 2.88 -12.64
CA ALA A 300 -26.68 1.73 -11.75
C ALA A 300 -25.87 0.52 -12.25
N ALA A 301 -25.85 0.28 -13.58
CA ALA A 301 -25.03 -0.77 -14.18
C ALA A 301 -23.53 -0.55 -13.94
N VAL A 302 -23.04 0.70 -14.03
CA VAL A 302 -21.66 1.06 -13.70
C VAL A 302 -21.36 0.69 -12.25
N GLN A 303 -22.23 1.05 -11.30
CA GLN A 303 -22.02 0.73 -9.88
C GLN A 303 -21.98 -0.78 -9.62
N ILE A 304 -22.89 -1.52 -10.25
CA ILE A 304 -22.91 -3.00 -10.14
C ILE A 304 -21.63 -3.60 -10.73
N THR A 305 -21.19 -3.11 -11.91
CA THR A 305 -19.95 -3.59 -12.53
C THR A 305 -18.74 -3.26 -11.65
N ASN A 306 -18.65 -2.07 -11.08
CA ASN A 306 -17.59 -1.69 -10.16
C ASN A 306 -17.56 -2.62 -8.93
N TYR A 307 -18.72 -2.89 -8.34
CA TYR A 307 -18.84 -3.83 -7.22
C TYR A 307 -18.40 -5.25 -7.61
N LEU A 308 -18.75 -5.73 -8.80
CA LEU A 308 -18.31 -7.04 -9.29
C LEU A 308 -16.79 -7.09 -9.47
N VAL A 309 -16.18 -6.07 -10.06
CA VAL A 309 -14.72 -5.97 -10.22
C VAL A 309 -14.03 -6.06 -8.86
N THR A 310 -14.40 -5.20 -7.91
CA THR A 310 -13.76 -5.14 -6.58
C THR A 310 -14.03 -6.40 -5.74
N SER A 311 -15.10 -7.14 -6.00
CA SER A 311 -15.40 -8.41 -5.32
C SER A 311 -14.63 -9.61 -5.91
N LEU A 312 -14.38 -9.59 -7.23
CA LEU A 312 -13.71 -10.70 -7.94
C LEU A 312 -12.19 -10.57 -7.93
N LEU A 313 -11.68 -9.35 -8.08
CA LEU A 313 -10.24 -9.07 -8.09
C LEU A 313 -9.74 -8.78 -6.66
N ARG A 314 -8.48 -9.11 -6.42
CA ARG A 314 -7.80 -8.71 -5.18
C ARG A 314 -7.14 -7.35 -5.39
N PRO A 315 -7.08 -6.49 -4.34
CA PRO A 315 -6.36 -5.23 -4.40
C PRO A 315 -4.93 -5.43 -4.87
N GLN A 316 -4.48 -4.60 -5.78
CA GLN A 316 -3.11 -4.61 -6.27
C GLN A 316 -2.25 -3.74 -5.35
N ILE A 317 -1.41 -4.37 -4.53
CA ILE A 317 -0.43 -3.69 -3.69
C ILE A 317 0.85 -3.47 -4.48
N LEU A 318 1.32 -2.23 -4.50
CA LEU A 318 2.60 -1.90 -5.14
C LEU A 318 3.76 -2.26 -4.18
N PRO A 319 4.76 -3.04 -4.65
CA PRO A 319 5.91 -3.37 -3.84
C PRO A 319 6.75 -2.12 -3.49
N LYS A 320 7.36 -2.11 -2.30
CA LYS A 320 8.08 -0.96 -1.74
C LYS A 320 9.44 -1.35 -1.17
N LEU A 321 10.40 -0.44 -1.29
CA LEU A 321 11.65 -0.48 -0.54
C LEU A 321 11.42 0.07 0.87
N ASP A 322 12.10 -0.50 1.85
CA ASP A 322 12.13 -0.01 3.21
C ASP A 322 13.12 1.17 3.32
N LEU A 323 12.61 2.33 3.62
CA LEU A 323 13.37 3.56 3.83
C LEU A 323 13.24 4.08 5.28
N SER A 324 12.95 3.20 6.23
CA SER A 324 12.83 3.54 7.66
C SER A 324 14.16 4.03 8.26
N GLU A 325 15.30 3.59 7.71
CA GLU A 325 16.64 4.04 8.13
C GLU A 325 17.10 5.34 7.42
N GLY A 326 16.30 5.85 6.48
CA GLY A 326 16.56 7.09 5.73
C GLY A 326 16.45 6.92 4.22
N VAL A 327 16.24 8.05 3.55
CA VAL A 327 16.15 8.15 2.09
C VAL A 327 17.56 8.14 1.50
N PRO A 328 17.90 7.24 0.55
CA PRO A 328 19.19 7.22 -0.12
C PRO A 328 19.47 8.48 -0.94
N ASP A 329 20.74 8.81 -1.16
CA ASP A 329 21.15 10.02 -1.89
C ASP A 329 20.66 10.02 -3.36
N ASP A 330 20.53 8.84 -3.98
CA ASP A 330 19.99 8.67 -5.34
C ASP A 330 18.45 8.77 -5.42
N CYS A 331 17.80 8.92 -4.27
CA CYS A 331 16.36 9.10 -4.13
C CYS A 331 15.98 10.47 -3.54
N MET A 332 16.90 11.46 -3.62
CA MET A 332 16.64 12.80 -3.09
C MET A 332 15.32 13.36 -3.61
N THR A 333 14.46 13.81 -2.71
CA THR A 333 13.07 14.15 -2.99
C THR A 333 12.72 15.54 -2.50
N LEU A 334 11.90 16.25 -3.29
CA LEU A 334 11.33 17.55 -2.95
C LEU A 334 9.83 17.42 -2.73
N VAL A 335 9.34 17.76 -1.54
CA VAL A 335 7.90 17.95 -1.28
C VAL A 335 7.52 19.35 -1.73
N ALA A 336 6.78 19.46 -2.81
CA ALA A 336 6.40 20.71 -3.44
C ALA A 336 4.92 21.03 -3.13
N VAL A 337 4.67 22.21 -2.55
CA VAL A 337 3.34 22.69 -2.18
C VAL A 337 3.01 23.94 -3.01
N PRO A 338 2.31 23.79 -4.16
CA PRO A 338 1.88 24.92 -4.96
C PRO A 338 0.79 25.73 -4.24
N SER A 339 1.04 27.03 -4.01
CA SER A 339 0.16 27.90 -3.25
C SER A 339 -0.02 29.26 -3.93
N LEU A 340 -1.09 29.97 -3.56
CA LEU A 340 -1.30 31.38 -3.87
C LEU A 340 -1.12 32.18 -2.58
N LEU A 341 -0.41 33.31 -2.62
CA LEU A 341 -0.30 34.22 -1.48
C LEU A 341 -1.49 35.19 -1.54
N LEU A 342 -2.39 35.14 -0.56
CA LEU A 342 -3.64 35.90 -0.54
C LEU A 342 -3.62 37.00 0.53
N ASP A 343 -3.20 36.69 1.74
CA ASP A 343 -3.10 37.59 2.88
C ASP A 343 -2.04 37.08 3.89
N GLU A 344 -1.67 37.92 4.85
CA GLU A 344 -0.61 37.63 5.83
C GLU A 344 -0.94 36.42 6.71
N GLU A 345 -2.19 36.28 7.16
CA GLU A 345 -2.60 35.16 8.01
C GLU A 345 -2.48 33.83 7.29
N GLN A 346 -2.87 33.79 6.01
CA GLN A 346 -2.74 32.62 5.16
C GLN A 346 -1.26 32.28 4.90
N VAL A 347 -0.41 33.29 4.65
CA VAL A 347 1.05 33.05 4.47
C VAL A 347 1.66 32.38 5.70
N ARG A 348 1.34 32.87 6.92
CA ARG A 348 1.81 32.26 8.17
C ARG A 348 1.32 30.82 8.30
N ARG A 349 0.04 30.56 8.06
CA ARG A 349 -0.51 29.19 8.08
C ARG A 349 0.18 28.27 7.08
N LEU A 350 0.44 28.73 5.85
CA LEU A 350 1.15 27.93 4.84
C LEU A 350 2.54 27.50 5.32
N VAL A 351 3.27 28.41 5.98
CA VAL A 351 4.61 28.10 6.50
C VAL A 351 4.52 27.15 7.70
N ASP A 352 3.57 27.36 8.60
CA ASP A 352 3.32 26.44 9.74
C ASP A 352 2.95 25.03 9.23
N ASP A 353 2.09 24.92 8.21
CA ASP A 353 1.70 23.63 7.61
C ASP A 353 2.89 22.92 6.94
N VAL A 354 3.80 23.66 6.31
CA VAL A 354 5.04 23.09 5.76
C VAL A 354 5.93 22.56 6.88
N GLU A 355 6.02 23.26 8.00
CA GLU A 355 6.77 22.82 9.19
C GLU A 355 6.16 21.53 9.77
N VAL A 356 4.84 21.44 9.90
CA VAL A 356 4.15 20.24 10.40
C VAL A 356 4.42 19.03 9.49
N ARG A 357 4.34 19.21 8.17
CA ARG A 357 4.67 18.15 7.21
C ARG A 357 6.12 17.68 7.33
N PHE A 358 7.05 18.62 7.53
CA PHE A 358 8.46 18.32 7.77
C PHE A 358 8.65 17.53 9.06
N LEU A 359 8.05 17.93 10.17
CA LEU A 359 8.19 17.24 11.47
C LEU A 359 7.69 15.80 11.41
N GLY A 360 6.64 15.55 10.62
CA GLY A 360 6.11 14.19 10.39
C GLY A 360 6.98 13.31 9.48
N ASN A 361 7.80 13.91 8.60
CA ASN A 361 8.52 13.22 7.54
C ASN A 361 9.97 13.70 7.37
N HIS A 362 10.61 14.15 8.46
CA HIS A 362 11.96 14.69 8.39
C HIS A 362 12.99 13.62 7.98
N ASP A 363 13.84 13.97 7.02
CA ASP A 363 14.94 13.15 6.51
C ASP A 363 16.00 14.04 5.87
N ARG A 364 17.25 13.56 5.82
CA ARG A 364 18.36 14.30 5.22
C ARG A 364 18.14 14.61 3.74
N ASN A 365 17.57 13.67 2.99
CA ASN A 365 17.36 13.73 1.56
C ASN A 365 15.90 14.03 1.18
N LEU A 366 15.13 14.57 2.13
CA LEU A 366 13.76 15.04 1.92
C LEU A 366 13.68 16.54 2.22
N HIS A 367 13.40 17.33 1.20
CA HIS A 367 13.34 18.78 1.26
C HIS A 367 11.91 19.26 1.01
N PHE A 368 11.56 20.45 1.55
CA PHE A 368 10.21 20.99 1.46
C PHE A 368 10.23 22.33 0.75
N ALA A 369 9.40 22.51 -0.27
CA ALA A 369 9.34 23.72 -1.06
C ALA A 369 7.93 24.30 -1.12
N LEU A 370 7.78 25.55 -0.76
CA LEU A 370 6.60 26.33 -1.02
C LEU A 370 6.74 26.99 -2.40
N LEU A 371 5.90 26.56 -3.35
CA LEU A 371 5.87 27.12 -4.71
C LEU A 371 4.79 28.19 -4.77
N THR A 372 5.15 29.47 -4.84
CA THR A 372 4.23 30.57 -4.67
C THR A 372 3.94 31.33 -5.95
N ASP A 373 2.69 31.73 -6.13
CA ASP A 373 2.20 32.71 -7.09
C ASP A 373 1.40 33.80 -6.35
N LEU A 374 1.29 34.96 -6.94
CA LEU A 374 0.30 35.96 -6.54
C LEU A 374 -1.01 35.78 -7.34
N PRO A 375 -2.15 36.27 -6.84
CA PRO A 375 -3.43 36.23 -7.55
C PRO A 375 -3.38 36.90 -8.92
N ASP A 376 -4.28 36.48 -9.80
CA ASP A 376 -4.43 37.06 -11.14
C ASP A 376 -4.75 38.57 -11.03
N SER A 377 -4.12 39.39 -11.91
CA SER A 377 -4.28 40.83 -11.91
C SER A 377 -4.54 41.36 -13.32
N ARG A 378 -5.42 42.37 -13.44
CA ARG A 378 -5.63 43.10 -14.70
C ARG A 378 -4.56 44.14 -14.96
N SER A 379 -3.88 44.61 -13.91
CA SER A 379 -2.77 45.57 -14.03
C SER A 379 -1.44 44.85 -14.09
N GLU A 380 -0.47 45.49 -14.73
CA GLU A 380 0.91 44.99 -14.75
C GLU A 380 1.48 44.83 -13.33
N PRO A 381 2.20 43.72 -13.06
CA PRO A 381 2.83 43.51 -11.75
C PRO A 381 3.80 44.63 -11.38
N ARG A 382 3.75 45.06 -10.14
CA ARG A 382 4.79 45.94 -9.55
C ARG A 382 5.93 45.09 -9.01
N GLU A 383 7.13 45.64 -8.97
CA GLU A 383 8.27 45.01 -8.28
C GLU A 383 8.05 45.08 -6.76
N GLY A 384 8.27 43.94 -6.09
CA GLY A 384 8.11 43.80 -4.64
C GLY A 384 6.63 43.63 -4.22
N ASP A 385 6.37 42.65 -3.40
CA ASP A 385 5.04 42.41 -2.81
C ASP A 385 5.25 42.03 -1.34
N PRO A 386 4.61 42.73 -0.39
CA PRO A 386 4.83 42.49 1.05
C PRO A 386 4.53 41.04 1.49
N LEU A 387 3.63 40.33 0.77
CA LEU A 387 3.35 38.93 1.09
C LEU A 387 4.49 38.01 0.67
N VAL A 388 5.20 38.36 -0.40
CA VAL A 388 6.39 37.63 -0.86
C VAL A 388 7.50 37.82 0.15
N ASP A 389 7.78 39.08 0.54
CA ASP A 389 8.82 39.43 1.51
C ASP A 389 8.57 38.74 2.86
N LEU A 390 7.31 38.74 3.36
CA LEU A 390 6.93 38.03 4.58
C LEU A 390 7.15 36.50 4.46
N CYS A 391 6.80 35.89 3.33
CA CYS A 391 6.99 34.45 3.11
C CYS A 391 8.49 34.10 3.07
N GLU A 392 9.34 34.97 2.46
CA GLU A 392 10.79 34.80 2.43
C GLU A 392 11.38 34.83 3.85
N GLU A 393 11.01 35.84 4.67
CA GLU A 393 11.43 35.96 6.06
C GLU A 393 11.09 34.70 6.88
N LEU A 394 9.84 34.24 6.82
CA LEU A 394 9.37 33.07 7.57
C LEU A 394 10.10 31.78 7.17
N ILE A 395 10.38 31.57 5.88
CA ILE A 395 11.15 30.40 5.41
C ILE A 395 12.61 30.47 5.85
N GLU A 396 13.20 31.66 5.88
CA GLU A 396 14.54 31.85 6.44
C GLU A 396 14.58 31.54 7.94
N GLU A 397 13.59 32.00 8.71
CA GLU A 397 13.44 31.66 10.13
C GLU A 397 13.36 30.16 10.35
N LEU A 398 12.56 29.41 9.53
CA LEU A 398 12.51 27.95 9.60
C LEU A 398 13.87 27.31 9.31
N ASN A 399 14.58 27.77 8.29
CA ASN A 399 15.90 27.23 7.97
C ASN A 399 16.91 27.49 9.11
N GLN A 400 16.82 28.65 9.77
CA GLN A 400 17.65 28.98 10.95
C GLN A 400 17.27 28.09 12.15
N LYS A 401 15.97 27.88 12.40
CA LYS A 401 15.46 27.05 13.50
C LYS A 401 15.97 25.62 13.42
N TYR A 402 16.05 25.06 12.22
CA TYR A 402 16.48 23.67 11.98
C TYR A 402 17.93 23.56 11.51
N ALA A 403 18.70 24.65 11.47
CA ALA A 403 20.11 24.62 11.10
C ALA A 403 20.93 23.71 12.04
N GLY A 404 21.80 22.89 11.45
CA GLY A 404 22.71 22.03 12.21
C GLY A 404 22.16 20.66 12.61
N HIS A 405 20.92 20.34 12.31
CA HIS A 405 20.32 19.01 12.60
C HIS A 405 20.62 17.95 11.53
N GLY A 406 21.33 18.30 10.44
CA GLY A 406 21.62 17.37 9.32
C GLY A 406 20.38 16.87 8.58
N MET A 407 19.27 17.58 8.73
CA MET A 407 17.98 17.29 8.11
C MET A 407 17.82 18.02 6.77
N GLY A 408 16.75 17.74 6.04
CA GLY A 408 16.36 18.46 4.83
C GLY A 408 16.13 19.94 5.08
N SER A 409 16.01 20.71 4.00
CA SER A 409 15.87 22.16 4.04
C SER A 409 14.51 22.63 3.54
N PHE A 410 14.16 23.86 3.91
CA PHE A 410 12.97 24.55 3.40
C PHE A 410 13.38 25.48 2.26
N LEU A 411 12.57 25.49 1.21
CA LEU A 411 12.74 26.37 0.07
C LEU A 411 11.46 27.17 -0.18
N MET A 412 11.62 28.39 -0.65
CA MET A 412 10.57 29.14 -1.29
C MET A 412 10.98 29.42 -2.73
N LEU A 413 10.08 29.19 -3.65
CA LEU A 413 10.25 29.48 -5.08
C LEU A 413 9.05 30.29 -5.54
N HIS A 414 9.25 31.62 -5.69
CA HIS A 414 8.20 32.55 -6.12
C HIS A 414 8.29 32.81 -7.62
N ARG A 415 7.18 32.57 -8.33
CA ARG A 415 7.10 32.69 -9.80
C ARG A 415 6.59 34.06 -10.24
N HIS A 416 7.17 34.61 -11.29
CA HIS A 416 6.68 35.85 -11.90
C HIS A 416 5.36 35.64 -12.66
N ARG A 417 4.53 36.67 -12.68
CA ARG A 417 3.30 36.70 -13.49
C ARG A 417 3.61 37.07 -14.93
N VAL A 418 2.93 36.40 -15.87
CA VAL A 418 3.00 36.68 -17.30
C VAL A 418 1.62 37.09 -17.82
N TYR A 419 1.57 37.94 -18.87
CA TYR A 419 0.30 38.32 -19.48
C TYR A 419 -0.29 37.18 -20.29
N ASN A 420 -1.53 36.78 -19.97
CA ASN A 420 -2.29 35.81 -20.74
C ASN A 420 -3.24 36.54 -21.71
N PRO A 421 -3.00 36.50 -23.03
CA PRO A 421 -3.84 37.23 -24.01
C PRO A 421 -5.27 36.71 -24.11
N ARG A 422 -5.52 35.43 -23.75
CA ARG A 422 -6.87 34.84 -23.82
C ARG A 422 -7.73 35.30 -22.64
N GLU A 423 -7.17 35.33 -21.45
CA GLU A 423 -7.88 35.72 -20.22
C GLU A 423 -7.75 37.23 -19.95
N LYS A 424 -6.84 37.92 -20.66
CA LYS A 424 -6.55 39.36 -20.53
C LYS A 424 -6.16 39.77 -19.10
N VAL A 425 -5.37 38.87 -18.42
CA VAL A 425 -4.86 39.09 -17.07
C VAL A 425 -3.39 38.72 -17.00
N TRP A 426 -2.71 39.29 -16.03
CA TRP A 426 -1.39 38.88 -15.58
C TRP A 426 -1.55 37.77 -14.56
N MET A 427 -0.97 36.60 -14.81
CA MET A 427 -1.13 35.40 -13.97
C MET A 427 0.13 34.54 -13.95
N GLY A 428 0.26 33.66 -12.96
CA GLY A 428 1.19 32.55 -13.02
C GLY A 428 0.79 31.62 -14.15
N TRP A 429 1.66 31.43 -15.17
CA TRP A 429 1.38 30.63 -16.36
C TRP A 429 0.81 29.25 -16.01
N GLU A 430 -0.37 28.94 -16.57
CA GLU A 430 -1.10 27.66 -16.35
C GLU A 430 -1.21 27.23 -14.88
N ARG A 431 -1.20 28.18 -13.96
CA ARG A 431 -1.45 27.96 -12.52
C ARG A 431 -0.61 26.77 -11.98
N LYS A 432 -1.24 25.78 -11.32
CA LYS A 432 -0.55 24.63 -10.69
C LYS A 432 0.29 23.84 -11.70
N ARG A 433 -0.28 23.50 -12.87
CA ARG A 433 0.43 22.73 -13.90
C ARG A 433 1.69 23.44 -14.38
N GLY A 434 1.56 24.70 -14.80
CA GLY A 434 2.69 25.49 -15.29
C GLY A 434 3.77 25.65 -14.21
N LYS A 435 3.36 25.81 -12.94
CA LYS A 435 4.25 25.91 -11.80
C LYS A 435 5.11 24.66 -11.60
N LEU A 436 4.50 23.47 -11.67
CA LEU A 436 5.22 22.18 -11.56
C LEU A 436 6.10 21.93 -12.79
N MET A 437 5.65 22.29 -13.99
CA MET A 437 6.49 22.18 -15.20
C MET A 437 7.71 23.13 -15.14
N ASP A 438 7.52 24.35 -14.69
CA ASP A 438 8.63 25.31 -14.51
C ASP A 438 9.58 24.82 -13.42
N LEU A 439 9.08 24.26 -12.31
CA LEU A 439 9.90 23.60 -11.30
C LEU A 439 10.76 22.50 -11.92
N ASN A 440 10.16 21.57 -12.69
CA ASN A 440 10.89 20.47 -13.31
C ASN A 440 12.01 20.95 -14.24
N ARG A 441 11.80 22.07 -14.95
CA ARG A 441 12.83 22.71 -15.79
C ARG A 441 13.93 23.37 -14.96
N LEU A 442 13.57 24.04 -13.85
CA LEU A 442 14.53 24.59 -12.91
C LEU A 442 15.43 23.51 -12.30
N LEU A 443 14.83 22.37 -11.88
CA LEU A 443 15.57 21.22 -11.35
C LEU A 443 16.59 20.63 -12.33
N ARG A 444 16.50 20.94 -13.63
CA ARG A 444 17.45 20.49 -14.66
C ARG A 444 18.22 21.63 -15.30
N ASN A 445 18.21 22.82 -14.69
CA ASN A 445 18.92 24.03 -15.15
C ASN A 445 18.54 24.43 -16.61
N GLU A 446 17.29 24.17 -17.06
CA GLU A 446 16.87 24.49 -18.42
C GLU A 446 16.15 25.84 -18.51
N TYR A 447 15.30 26.14 -17.55
CA TYR A 447 14.54 27.39 -17.50
C TYR A 447 14.21 27.78 -16.07
N ASP A 448 14.31 29.05 -15.79
CA ASP A 448 14.06 29.62 -14.48
C ASP A 448 12.99 30.73 -14.57
N SER A 449 11.81 30.44 -14.05
CA SER A 449 10.69 31.38 -13.94
C SER A 449 10.51 31.95 -12.53
N PHE A 450 11.42 31.64 -11.62
CA PHE A 450 11.32 31.98 -10.22
C PHE A 450 12.32 33.09 -9.83
N PRO A 451 11.92 34.37 -9.87
CA PRO A 451 12.78 35.49 -9.44
C PRO A 451 13.07 35.46 -7.94
N GLY A 452 12.08 35.08 -7.10
CA GLY A 452 12.24 34.92 -5.66
C GLY A 452 12.63 33.48 -5.30
N LYS A 453 13.79 33.30 -4.68
CA LYS A 453 14.29 31.97 -4.26
C LYS A 453 14.98 32.06 -2.93
N ILE A 454 14.49 31.31 -1.96
CA ILE A 454 15.06 31.21 -0.62
C ILE A 454 15.40 29.74 -0.32
N GLY A 455 16.45 29.54 0.47
CA GLY A 455 16.92 28.24 0.92
C GLY A 455 18.13 27.70 0.15
N ASN A 456 18.46 26.41 0.35
CA ASN A 456 19.64 25.79 -0.26
C ASN A 456 19.36 25.35 -1.69
N LEU A 457 19.68 26.19 -2.66
CA LEU A 457 19.44 25.91 -4.08
C LEU A 457 20.41 24.88 -4.69
N SER A 458 21.52 24.57 -4.02
CA SER A 458 22.53 23.63 -4.55
C SER A 458 22.02 22.18 -4.66
N ILE A 459 20.94 21.85 -3.97
CA ILE A 459 20.31 20.52 -4.00
C ILE A 459 19.42 20.31 -5.24
N LEU A 460 18.93 21.38 -5.88
CA LEU A 460 17.93 21.32 -6.94
C LEU A 460 18.30 20.35 -8.08
N PRO A 461 19.53 20.32 -8.62
CA PRO A 461 19.89 19.40 -9.68
C PRO A 461 19.93 17.91 -9.24
N GLN A 462 20.00 17.65 -7.94
CA GLN A 462 20.10 16.31 -7.35
C GLN A 462 18.71 15.71 -7.08
N ILE A 463 17.65 16.52 -7.10
CA ILE A 463 16.27 16.06 -6.88
C ILE A 463 15.86 15.08 -8.00
N ARG A 464 15.56 13.85 -7.60
CA ARG A 464 15.04 12.81 -8.50
C ARG A 464 13.54 12.74 -8.51
N PHE A 465 12.93 12.83 -7.33
CA PHE A 465 11.48 12.73 -7.17
C PHE A 465 10.88 14.03 -6.63
N VAL A 466 9.64 14.29 -7.03
CA VAL A 466 8.84 15.36 -6.46
C VAL A 466 7.55 14.78 -5.91
N ILE A 467 7.25 15.07 -4.65
CA ILE A 467 5.94 14.84 -4.04
C ILE A 467 5.15 16.14 -4.18
N THR A 468 4.09 16.14 -4.94
CA THR A 468 3.19 17.31 -5.06
C THR A 468 1.99 17.13 -4.13
N LEU A 469 1.67 18.17 -3.37
CA LEU A 469 0.53 18.23 -2.45
C LEU A 469 -0.22 19.53 -2.66
N ASP A 470 -1.52 19.55 -2.42
CA ASP A 470 -2.24 20.82 -2.32
C ASP A 470 -1.94 21.51 -0.98
N SER A 471 -2.23 22.79 -0.88
CA SER A 471 -1.95 23.58 0.33
C SER A 471 -2.71 23.06 1.56
N ASP A 472 -3.85 22.44 1.36
CA ASP A 472 -4.75 21.86 2.37
C ASP A 472 -4.60 20.34 2.55
N THR A 473 -3.61 19.72 1.91
CA THR A 473 -3.34 18.27 2.02
C THR A 473 -2.31 18.00 3.11
N ASP A 474 -2.67 17.22 4.13
CA ASP A 474 -1.77 16.76 5.16
C ASP A 474 -0.96 15.54 4.70
N LEU A 475 0.31 15.50 5.12
CA LEU A 475 1.23 14.40 4.86
C LEU A 475 1.50 13.62 6.15
N PRO A 476 0.81 12.48 6.38
CA PRO A 476 1.00 11.68 7.59
C PRO A 476 2.44 11.22 7.78
N ARG A 477 2.79 10.91 9.02
CA ARG A 477 4.13 10.48 9.38
C ARG A 477 4.57 9.25 8.58
N GLY A 478 5.74 9.34 7.93
CA GLY A 478 6.35 8.26 7.16
C GLY A 478 5.73 8.03 5.78
N SER A 479 4.65 8.76 5.40
CA SER A 479 4.03 8.59 4.08
C SER A 479 4.97 9.00 2.95
N ALA A 480 5.83 10.00 3.15
CA ALA A 480 6.82 10.40 2.16
C ALA A 480 7.81 9.26 1.87
N GLN A 481 8.41 8.66 2.90
CA GLN A 481 9.35 7.55 2.74
C GLN A 481 8.70 6.34 2.07
N ARG A 482 7.44 6.02 2.42
CA ARG A 482 6.69 4.94 1.76
C ARG A 482 6.43 5.22 0.29
N MET A 483 6.07 6.46 -0.09
CA MET A 483 5.90 6.86 -1.50
C MET A 483 7.22 6.75 -2.27
N ILE A 484 8.32 7.24 -1.69
CA ILE A 484 9.66 7.15 -2.30
C ILE A 484 10.07 5.68 -2.47
N GLY A 485 9.88 4.86 -1.44
CA GLY A 485 10.15 3.42 -1.48
C GLY A 485 9.34 2.69 -2.55
N ALA A 486 8.08 3.10 -2.77
CA ALA A 486 7.23 2.55 -3.81
C ALA A 486 7.72 2.92 -5.22
N ILE A 487 7.93 4.21 -5.52
CA ILE A 487 8.34 4.63 -6.87
C ILE A 487 9.78 4.20 -7.23
N ALA A 488 10.66 4.09 -6.23
CA ALA A 488 12.04 3.64 -6.43
C ALA A 488 12.17 2.11 -6.63
N HIS A 489 11.12 1.34 -6.32
CA HIS A 489 11.15 -0.11 -6.47
C HIS A 489 11.30 -0.54 -7.95
N PRO A 490 12.16 -1.53 -8.30
CA PRO A 490 12.43 -1.92 -9.69
C PRO A 490 11.19 -2.24 -10.55
N LEU A 491 10.15 -2.82 -9.97
CA LEU A 491 8.90 -3.11 -10.70
C LEU A 491 8.04 -1.87 -10.95
N ASN A 492 8.24 -0.80 -10.20
CA ASN A 492 7.45 0.42 -10.31
C ASN A 492 8.14 1.51 -11.11
N GLN A 493 9.47 1.42 -11.34
CA GLN A 493 10.18 2.39 -12.16
C GLN A 493 9.63 2.43 -13.58
N ALA A 494 9.41 3.64 -14.10
CA ALA A 494 8.82 3.88 -15.40
C ALA A 494 9.72 3.39 -16.54
N ILE A 495 9.16 2.65 -17.47
CA ILE A 495 9.76 2.30 -18.75
C ILE A 495 9.01 3.04 -19.85
N ILE A 496 9.72 3.82 -20.65
CA ILE A 496 9.15 4.71 -21.67
C ILE A 496 9.31 4.07 -23.05
N ASP A 497 8.23 4.01 -23.81
CA ASP A 497 8.28 3.68 -25.23
C ASP A 497 8.93 4.85 -25.99
N PRO A 498 10.09 4.65 -26.65
CA PRO A 498 10.81 5.74 -27.30
C PRO A 498 10.09 6.32 -28.53
N GLU A 499 9.21 5.54 -29.18
CA GLU A 499 8.48 5.99 -30.36
C GLU A 499 7.25 6.82 -30.00
N LYS A 500 6.48 6.36 -29.01
CA LYS A 500 5.25 7.02 -28.58
C LYS A 500 5.49 8.07 -27.51
N ASN A 501 6.62 7.98 -26.82
CA ASN A 501 7.01 8.81 -25.68
C ASN A 501 5.93 8.79 -24.56
N ILE A 502 5.52 7.57 -24.18
CA ILE A 502 4.59 7.28 -23.10
C ILE A 502 5.18 6.21 -22.18
N VAL A 503 4.75 6.17 -20.94
CA VAL A 503 5.14 5.08 -20.02
C VAL A 503 4.33 3.82 -20.35
N VAL A 504 5.01 2.70 -20.61
CA VAL A 504 4.38 1.41 -20.99
C VAL A 504 4.50 0.34 -19.91
N ALA A 505 5.45 0.47 -18.98
CA ALA A 505 5.56 -0.41 -17.82
C ALA A 505 6.09 0.38 -16.61
N GLY A 506 5.79 -0.07 -15.40
CA GLY A 506 6.02 0.72 -14.21
C GLY A 506 5.12 1.97 -14.19
N TYR A 507 5.52 3.00 -13.44
CA TYR A 507 4.71 4.21 -13.22
C TYR A 507 5.63 5.44 -13.22
N GLY A 508 5.25 6.47 -13.95
CA GLY A 508 5.91 7.78 -13.87
C GLY A 508 5.38 8.62 -12.70
N ILE A 509 4.15 8.31 -12.25
CA ILE A 509 3.47 8.97 -11.14
C ILE A 509 2.85 7.91 -10.23
N LEU A 510 2.94 8.08 -8.92
CA LEU A 510 2.17 7.30 -7.95
C LEU A 510 1.24 8.22 -7.16
N GLN A 511 -0.04 7.88 -7.19
CA GLN A 511 -1.11 8.55 -6.44
C GLN A 511 -1.31 7.79 -5.12
N PRO A 512 -1.14 8.42 -3.94
CA PRO A 512 -1.57 7.84 -2.67
C PRO A 512 -3.09 7.89 -2.54
N ARG A 513 -3.65 7.09 -1.63
CA ARG A 513 -5.05 7.20 -1.23
C ARG A 513 -5.27 8.56 -0.57
N VAL A 514 -6.38 9.22 -0.88
CA VAL A 514 -6.81 10.44 -0.18
C VAL A 514 -7.82 10.05 0.90
N GLY A 515 -7.42 10.23 2.15
CA GLY A 515 -8.29 10.06 3.32
C GLY A 515 -8.94 11.37 3.74
N VAL A 516 -9.97 11.29 4.58
CA VAL A 516 -10.67 12.46 5.11
C VAL A 516 -10.31 12.67 6.58
N SER A 517 -10.02 13.91 6.97
CA SER A 517 -9.70 14.22 8.36
C SER A 517 -10.90 13.96 9.28
N VAL A 518 -10.63 13.37 10.47
CA VAL A 518 -11.66 13.09 11.48
C VAL A 518 -12.37 14.39 11.92
N GLN A 519 -11.63 15.48 11.96
CA GLN A 519 -12.21 16.79 12.35
C GLN A 519 -13.21 17.30 11.32
N SER A 520 -12.92 17.19 10.03
CA SER A 520 -13.81 17.67 8.97
C SER A 520 -15.05 16.79 8.81
N SER A 521 -14.92 15.47 8.99
CA SER A 521 -16.05 14.52 8.92
C SER A 521 -17.11 14.79 9.99
N GLY A 522 -16.71 15.29 11.16
CA GLY A 522 -17.62 15.65 12.25
C GLY A 522 -18.26 17.04 12.13
N ARG A 523 -17.83 17.91 11.20
CA ARG A 523 -18.28 19.31 11.11
C ARG A 523 -19.74 19.48 10.65
N SER A 524 -20.29 18.53 9.89
CA SER A 524 -21.67 18.61 9.41
C SER A 524 -22.27 17.23 9.17
N ARG A 525 -23.64 17.16 9.13
CA ARG A 525 -24.34 15.92 8.76
C ARG A 525 -23.99 15.44 7.34
N LEU A 526 -23.77 16.37 6.41
CA LEU A 526 -23.33 16.06 5.05
C LEU A 526 -21.97 15.36 5.10
N ALA A 527 -21.01 15.96 5.78
CA ALA A 527 -19.68 15.39 5.92
C ALA A 527 -19.73 14.01 6.60
N SER A 528 -20.46 13.84 7.70
CA SER A 528 -20.53 12.56 8.42
C SER A 528 -21.18 11.41 7.63
N ILE A 529 -22.03 11.70 6.64
CA ILE A 529 -22.67 10.69 5.79
C ILE A 529 -21.83 10.36 4.57
N TYR A 530 -21.19 11.35 3.96
CA TYR A 530 -20.55 11.22 2.65
C TYR A 530 -19.02 11.18 2.70
N SER A 531 -18.37 11.44 3.84
CA SER A 531 -16.91 11.40 3.96
C SER A 531 -16.32 9.98 3.87
N GLY A 532 -17.14 8.94 3.94
CA GLY A 532 -16.68 7.55 3.94
C GLY A 532 -16.02 7.12 5.25
N GLU A 533 -15.12 6.16 5.19
CA GLU A 533 -14.35 5.73 6.35
C GLU A 533 -13.39 6.84 6.78
N THR A 534 -13.53 7.30 8.03
CA THR A 534 -12.72 8.35 8.62
C THR A 534 -11.93 7.79 9.78
N GLY A 535 -10.67 8.18 9.89
CA GLY A 535 -9.80 7.84 11.00
C GLY A 535 -8.44 7.34 10.56
N PHE A 536 -7.49 7.44 11.47
CA PHE A 536 -6.20 6.77 11.35
C PHE A 536 -6.41 5.27 11.58
N ASP A 537 -6.49 4.50 10.52
CA ASP A 537 -6.23 3.07 10.66
C ASP A 537 -4.71 2.87 10.66
N ILE A 538 -4.17 2.50 11.83
CA ILE A 538 -2.75 2.18 12.00
C ILE A 538 -2.36 0.98 11.10
N TYR A 539 -3.35 0.18 10.69
CA TYR A 539 -3.24 -0.95 9.77
C TYR A 539 -3.91 -0.60 8.44
N THR A 540 -3.40 0.39 7.72
CA THR A 540 -3.89 0.73 6.38
C THR A 540 -3.79 -0.49 5.47
N HIS A 541 -4.92 -1.16 5.28
CA HIS A 541 -5.03 -2.23 4.29
C HIS A 541 -5.24 -1.61 2.90
N ALA A 542 -4.65 -2.26 1.91
CA ALA A 542 -4.89 -1.88 0.52
C ALA A 542 -6.39 -1.93 0.19
N ILE A 543 -6.89 -0.84 -0.39
CA ILE A 543 -8.28 -0.73 -0.83
C ILE A 543 -8.36 -1.13 -2.29
N SER A 544 -9.40 -1.88 -2.65
CA SER A 544 -9.72 -2.19 -4.05
C SER A 544 -10.08 -0.93 -4.82
N ASP A 545 -9.45 -0.76 -5.98
CA ASP A 545 -9.79 0.25 -6.97
C ASP A 545 -10.02 -0.41 -8.32
N VAL A 546 -11.11 0.00 -9.02
CA VAL A 546 -11.52 -0.63 -10.26
C VAL A 546 -10.47 -0.48 -11.35
N TYR A 547 -9.87 0.70 -11.48
CA TYR A 547 -8.89 0.97 -12.52
C TYR A 547 -7.57 0.28 -12.21
N GLN A 548 -7.04 0.44 -10.98
CA GLN A 548 -5.80 -0.21 -10.58
C GLN A 548 -5.89 -1.74 -10.63
N ASP A 549 -6.99 -2.32 -10.15
CA ASP A 549 -7.12 -3.77 -10.03
C ASP A 549 -7.41 -4.46 -11.38
N LEU A 550 -8.13 -3.78 -12.29
CA LEU A 550 -8.51 -4.32 -13.59
C LEU A 550 -7.51 -3.96 -14.69
N TYR A 551 -7.09 -2.69 -14.77
CA TYR A 551 -6.23 -2.17 -15.82
C TYR A 551 -4.75 -2.09 -15.42
N GLY A 552 -4.44 -2.18 -14.11
CA GLY A 552 -3.08 -1.97 -13.61
C GLY A 552 -2.63 -0.51 -13.67
N GLU A 553 -3.58 0.42 -13.72
CA GLU A 553 -3.36 1.87 -13.78
C GLU A 553 -4.32 2.59 -12.85
N GLY A 554 -3.81 3.57 -12.09
CA GLY A 554 -4.61 4.42 -11.22
C GLY A 554 -5.02 5.72 -11.88
N ILE A 555 -5.85 6.49 -11.19
CA ILE A 555 -6.23 7.85 -11.59
C ILE A 555 -5.35 8.84 -10.83
N PHE A 556 -4.71 9.78 -11.53
CA PHE A 556 -3.99 10.88 -10.90
C PHE A 556 -4.92 12.06 -10.64
N ALA A 557 -4.94 12.51 -9.39
CA ALA A 557 -5.77 13.63 -8.92
C ALA A 557 -4.92 14.84 -8.46
N GLY A 558 -3.72 14.98 -9.00
CA GLY A 558 -2.86 16.13 -8.74
C GLY A 558 -2.05 16.05 -7.44
N LYS A 559 -2.08 14.91 -6.71
CA LYS A 559 -1.35 14.70 -5.46
C LYS A 559 -0.63 13.37 -5.52
N GLY A 560 0.63 13.35 -5.11
CA GLY A 560 1.42 12.12 -5.13
C GLY A 560 2.87 12.36 -5.50
N ILE A 561 3.59 11.29 -5.79
CA ILE A 561 5.01 11.34 -6.14
C ILE A 561 5.22 11.06 -7.62
N TYR A 562 6.14 11.78 -8.24
CA TYR A 562 6.56 11.51 -9.61
C TYR A 562 8.08 11.62 -9.79
N GLU A 563 8.60 10.94 -10.81
CA GLU A 563 9.99 11.04 -11.21
C GLU A 563 10.17 12.18 -12.22
N VAL A 564 11.02 13.15 -11.89
CA VAL A 564 11.22 14.40 -12.64
C VAL A 564 11.54 14.15 -14.11
N ASP A 565 12.51 13.29 -14.40
CA ASP A 565 12.97 13.04 -15.78
C ASP A 565 11.92 12.31 -16.62
N THR A 566 11.22 11.36 -16.02
CA THR A 566 10.11 10.65 -16.68
C THR A 566 8.98 11.60 -17.08
N VAL A 567 8.52 12.40 -16.10
CA VAL A 567 7.42 13.36 -16.34
C VAL A 567 7.82 14.41 -17.39
N ARG A 568 9.05 14.94 -17.31
CA ARG A 568 9.58 15.85 -18.33
C ARG A 568 9.60 15.22 -19.72
N GLN A 569 10.19 14.02 -19.85
CA GLN A 569 10.30 13.34 -21.13
C GLN A 569 8.92 13.11 -21.77
N VAL A 570 7.93 12.71 -20.97
CA VAL A 570 6.62 12.30 -21.46
C VAL A 570 5.69 13.49 -21.68
N LEU A 571 5.72 14.52 -20.82
CA LEU A 571 4.73 15.60 -20.82
C LEU A 571 5.25 16.93 -21.39
N ASP A 572 6.58 17.16 -21.46
CA ASP A 572 7.07 18.44 -21.98
C ASP A 572 6.66 18.63 -23.45
N ARG A 573 6.10 19.81 -23.75
CA ARG A 573 5.58 20.19 -25.08
C ARG A 573 4.49 19.28 -25.66
N ARG A 574 3.91 18.38 -24.85
CA ARG A 574 2.85 17.46 -25.30
C ARG A 574 1.53 18.20 -25.58
N PHE A 575 1.23 19.21 -24.81
CA PHE A 575 -0.04 19.94 -24.88
C PHE A 575 0.17 21.39 -25.29
N PRO A 576 -0.78 21.96 -26.08
CA PRO A 576 -0.74 23.38 -26.43
C PRO A 576 -0.84 24.25 -25.16
N ARG A 577 -0.12 25.37 -25.14
CA ARG A 577 -0.16 26.32 -24.02
C ARG A 577 -1.56 26.91 -23.83
N ASN A 578 -1.99 27.08 -22.60
CA ASN A 578 -3.28 27.64 -22.19
C ASN A 578 -4.50 26.89 -22.79
N ALA A 579 -4.38 25.57 -23.05
CA ALA A 579 -5.45 24.78 -23.67
C ALA A 579 -6.18 23.86 -22.67
N LEU A 580 -5.57 23.54 -21.53
CA LEU A 580 -6.11 22.59 -20.54
C LEU A 580 -6.65 23.32 -19.31
N LEU A 581 -7.88 22.97 -18.90
CA LEU A 581 -8.49 23.41 -17.65
C LEU A 581 -8.18 22.43 -16.50
N SER A 582 -8.31 21.13 -16.79
CA SER A 582 -7.95 20.05 -15.87
C SER A 582 -6.93 19.16 -16.58
N HIS A 583 -5.80 18.93 -15.95
CA HIS A 583 -4.65 18.28 -16.57
C HIS A 583 -4.28 16.94 -15.92
N ASP A 584 -4.65 16.73 -14.67
CA ASP A 584 -4.17 15.61 -13.86
C ASP A 584 -4.48 14.25 -14.49
N LEU A 585 -5.71 14.02 -14.94
CA LEU A 585 -6.12 12.79 -15.62
C LEU A 585 -5.31 12.51 -16.87
N ILE A 586 -5.07 13.54 -17.68
CA ILE A 586 -4.34 13.41 -18.94
C ILE A 586 -2.86 13.15 -18.66
N GLU A 587 -2.28 13.88 -17.72
CA GLU A 587 -0.90 13.67 -17.30
C GLU A 587 -0.70 12.25 -16.73
N GLY A 588 -1.64 11.79 -15.89
CA GLY A 588 -1.67 10.44 -15.38
C GLY A 588 -1.75 9.35 -16.45
N ALA A 589 -2.51 9.58 -17.53
CA ALA A 589 -2.61 8.63 -18.63
C ALA A 589 -1.31 8.50 -19.45
N TYR A 590 -0.62 9.60 -19.75
CA TYR A 590 0.66 9.54 -20.48
C TYR A 590 1.84 9.08 -19.63
N ALA A 591 1.90 9.54 -18.38
CA ALA A 591 2.95 9.16 -17.44
C ALA A 591 2.67 7.84 -16.72
N ARG A 592 1.53 7.21 -17.01
CA ARG A 592 1.01 6.01 -16.35
C ARG A 592 0.99 6.15 -14.83
N ALA A 593 -0.12 6.62 -14.31
CA ALA A 593 -0.31 6.74 -12.88
C ALA A 593 -0.58 5.37 -12.24
N GLY A 594 -0.01 5.11 -11.08
CA GLY A 594 -0.32 3.95 -10.23
C GLY A 594 -0.97 4.42 -8.93
N LEU A 595 -1.94 3.67 -8.41
CA LEU A 595 -2.54 3.92 -7.11
C LEU A 595 -1.82 3.11 -6.03
N ALA A 596 -1.13 3.80 -5.11
CA ALA A 596 -0.58 3.23 -3.89
C ALA A 596 -1.65 3.26 -2.79
N SER A 597 -2.60 2.33 -2.84
CA SER A 597 -3.81 2.33 -2.01
C SER A 597 -3.55 2.14 -0.51
N ASP A 598 -2.39 1.65 -0.14
CA ASP A 598 -1.92 1.44 1.23
C ASP A 598 -1.07 2.60 1.79
N ILE A 599 -0.90 3.68 1.01
CA ILE A 599 -0.27 4.93 1.43
C ILE A 599 -1.32 6.02 1.41
N GLU A 600 -1.40 6.83 2.48
CA GLU A 600 -2.46 7.82 2.65
C GLU A 600 -1.91 9.24 2.77
N VAL A 601 -2.63 10.18 2.17
CA VAL A 601 -2.61 11.62 2.45
C VAL A 601 -3.99 12.04 2.93
N ILE A 602 -4.10 13.10 3.72
CA ILE A 602 -5.35 13.49 4.37
C ILE A 602 -5.80 14.85 3.88
N GLU A 603 -7.08 14.98 3.62
CA GLU A 603 -7.73 16.25 3.23
C GLU A 603 -8.97 16.54 4.06
N ASP A 604 -9.33 17.80 4.07
CA ASP A 604 -10.59 18.23 4.68
C ASP A 604 -11.76 17.98 3.73
N TYR A 605 -12.87 17.46 4.30
CA TYR A 605 -14.10 17.24 3.55
C TYR A 605 -14.99 18.52 3.60
N PRO A 606 -15.60 18.90 2.47
CA PRO A 606 -16.49 20.05 2.42
C PRO A 606 -17.65 19.94 3.41
N SER A 607 -17.84 20.95 4.26
CA SER A 607 -18.91 20.97 5.28
C SER A 607 -20.29 21.31 4.71
N HIS A 608 -20.37 21.89 3.50
CA HIS A 608 -21.59 22.35 2.85
C HIS A 608 -21.70 21.89 1.40
N TYR A 609 -22.91 21.56 0.96
CA TYR A 609 -23.16 21.11 -0.42
C TYR A 609 -22.68 22.12 -1.49
N SER A 610 -22.79 23.41 -1.23
CA SER A 610 -22.30 24.45 -2.16
C SER A 610 -20.77 24.45 -2.32
N ALA A 611 -20.03 24.03 -1.27
CA ALA A 611 -18.58 23.86 -1.37
C ALA A 611 -18.22 22.55 -2.07
N TYR A 612 -19.00 21.48 -1.84
CA TYR A 612 -18.83 20.20 -2.53
C TYR A 612 -19.05 20.30 -4.06
N ASN A 613 -19.96 21.18 -4.48
CA ASN A 613 -20.36 21.33 -5.89
C ASN A 613 -19.51 22.33 -6.68
N ARG A 614 -18.49 22.93 -6.07
CA ARG A 614 -17.51 23.82 -6.71
C ARG A 614 -16.26 23.09 -7.13
#